data_2cb3a82d30db0614c235f59dfe42cdca
#
_entry.id   2cb3a82d30db0614c235f59dfe42cdca
#
_cell.length_a   1.000
_cell.length_b   1.000
_cell.length_c   1.000
_cell.angle_alpha   90.00
_cell.angle_beta   90.00
_cell.angle_gamma   90.00
#
_symmetry.space_group_name_H-M   'P 1'
#
loop_
_entity.id
_entity.type
_entity.pdbx_description
1 polymer ?
#
loop_
_entity_poly.entity_id
_entity_poly.type
_entity_poly.pdbx_seq_one_letter_code
_entity_poly.pdbx_strand_id
1 'polypeptide(L)'
;ADWRLLRSEGLLIGKVSSQDGENYQVQFQLFDVYKSQQLVGKRYNVPASGMRTLAHQIADIVYETLTGEKGVFSTRLAFVTEMKNADGSKRYALQISDADGANPRTVLQSRQPIMSPSWAPDDNRLAYVTFENAKSEIFVQELSTGKRQSVASFRGLNSAPAWSPDGKKLAVTLSKNGNPEIYVLELSSGKLSRVTHNSQAIDTEAVWMPNGREILFTSDRGGRPQIYKVNADGGRAERLTFEGNYNASADISP
;
A
#
# COMPACT_ATOMS: atom_id res chain seq x y z
N ALA A 1 39.39 11.39 -10.73
CA ALA A 1 39.40 9.95 -10.39
C ALA A 1 38.86 9.18 -11.58
N ASP A 2 39.48 8.07 -11.95
CA ASP A 2 38.91 7.18 -12.99
C ASP A 2 37.96 6.20 -12.29
N TRP A 3 36.68 6.51 -12.33
CA TRP A 3 35.60 5.74 -11.72
C TRP A 3 35.40 4.34 -12.35
N ARG A 4 35.90 4.14 -13.57
CA ARG A 4 35.93 2.83 -14.24
C ARG A 4 36.83 1.83 -13.52
N LEU A 5 37.91 2.30 -12.90
CA LEU A 5 38.80 1.46 -12.07
C LEU A 5 38.09 0.93 -10.82
N LEU A 6 37.08 1.65 -10.33
CA LEU A 6 36.25 1.26 -9.20
C LEU A 6 35.05 0.37 -9.61
N ARG A 7 34.93 0.01 -10.90
CA ARG A 7 33.80 -0.75 -11.47
C ARG A 7 32.45 -0.10 -11.23
N SER A 8 32.42 1.24 -11.10
CA SER A 8 31.17 2.00 -10.95
C SER A 8 30.53 2.19 -12.31
N GLU A 9 29.27 1.78 -12.46
CA GLU A 9 28.50 1.95 -13.70
C GLU A 9 27.89 3.35 -13.78
N GLY A 10 27.40 3.87 -12.66
CA GLY A 10 26.81 5.19 -12.53
C GLY A 10 27.57 6.11 -11.57
N LEU A 11 27.61 7.38 -11.87
CA LEU A 11 28.15 8.43 -11.00
C LEU A 11 27.11 9.51 -10.78
N LEU A 12 26.67 9.66 -9.52
CA LEU A 12 25.79 10.73 -9.10
C LEU A 12 26.61 11.86 -8.47
N ILE A 13 26.47 13.06 -9.02
CA ILE A 13 27.11 14.28 -8.49
C ILE A 13 26.01 15.21 -8.02
N GLY A 14 26.11 15.69 -6.78
CA GLY A 14 25.18 16.64 -6.19
C GLY A 14 25.85 17.92 -5.73
N LYS A 15 25.13 19.04 -5.78
CA LYS A 15 25.50 20.32 -5.21
C LYS A 15 24.31 20.91 -4.47
N VAL A 16 24.52 21.33 -3.22
CA VAL A 16 23.55 22.04 -2.41
C VAL A 16 24.12 23.41 -2.07
N SER A 17 23.37 24.47 -2.30
CA SER A 17 23.74 25.85 -1.95
C SER A 17 22.57 26.55 -1.28
N SER A 18 22.84 27.22 -0.16
CA SER A 18 21.86 28.09 0.52
C SER A 18 21.65 29.35 -0.31
N GLN A 19 20.41 29.81 -0.40
CA GLN A 19 20.04 31.07 -1.05
C GLN A 19 19.84 32.21 -0.04
N ASP A 20 19.12 31.93 1.06
CA ASP A 20 18.72 32.93 2.07
C ASP A 20 18.73 32.38 3.51
N GLY A 21 19.29 31.17 3.72
CA GLY A 21 19.29 30.48 5.01
C GLY A 21 18.07 29.58 5.25
N GLU A 22 16.94 29.84 4.58
CA GLU A 22 15.71 29.03 4.66
C GLU A 22 15.48 28.22 3.39
N ASN A 23 15.91 28.73 2.24
CA ASN A 23 15.77 28.10 0.94
C ASN A 23 17.12 27.61 0.39
N TYR A 24 17.07 26.48 -0.26
CA TYR A 24 18.22 25.81 -0.82
C TYR A 24 18.00 25.53 -2.31
N GLN A 25 19.07 25.72 -3.07
CA GLN A 25 19.14 25.20 -4.41
C GLN A 25 19.89 23.87 -4.39
N VAL A 26 19.23 22.82 -4.88
CA VAL A 26 19.78 21.48 -5.02
C VAL A 26 19.91 21.16 -6.50
N GLN A 27 21.11 20.77 -6.92
CA GLN A 27 21.38 20.32 -8.28
C GLN A 27 21.98 18.93 -8.22
N PHE A 28 21.55 18.03 -9.12
CA PHE A 28 22.18 16.75 -9.30
C PHE A 28 22.36 16.41 -10.78
N GLN A 29 23.35 15.57 -11.06
CA GLN A 29 23.65 15.02 -12.38
C GLN A 29 24.04 13.55 -12.21
N LEU A 30 23.43 12.69 -13.02
CA LEU A 30 23.77 11.26 -13.10
C LEU A 30 24.47 11.00 -14.43
N PHE A 31 25.59 10.30 -14.38
CA PHE A 31 26.38 9.94 -15.56
C PHE A 31 26.52 8.42 -15.68
N ASP A 32 26.47 7.93 -16.91
CA ASP A 32 27.00 6.61 -17.28
C ASP A 32 28.53 6.72 -17.36
N VAL A 33 29.21 6.02 -16.49
CA VAL A 33 30.68 6.10 -16.36
C VAL A 33 31.39 5.51 -17.58
N TYR A 34 30.85 4.42 -18.14
CA TYR A 34 31.47 3.74 -19.27
C TYR A 34 31.27 4.49 -20.59
N LYS A 35 30.07 5.05 -20.79
CA LYS A 35 29.76 5.85 -21.98
C LYS A 35 30.20 7.31 -21.86
N SER A 36 30.62 7.75 -20.65
CA SER A 36 30.95 9.14 -20.36
C SER A 36 29.82 10.11 -20.76
N GLN A 37 28.57 9.70 -20.55
CA GLN A 37 27.37 10.42 -20.94
C GLN A 37 26.55 10.80 -19.71
N GLN A 38 26.04 12.05 -19.71
CA GLN A 38 25.04 12.45 -18.71
C GLN A 38 23.69 11.81 -19.07
N LEU A 39 23.14 11.05 -18.12
CA LEU A 39 21.83 10.40 -18.24
C LEU A 39 20.70 11.34 -17.86
N VAL A 40 20.85 12.04 -16.73
CA VAL A 40 19.89 13.01 -16.22
C VAL A 40 20.59 14.10 -15.43
N GLY A 41 20.05 15.32 -15.45
CA GLY A 41 20.49 16.44 -14.62
C GLY A 41 19.31 17.36 -14.35
N LYS A 42 19.10 17.70 -13.07
CA LYS A 42 18.00 18.57 -12.64
C LYS A 42 18.46 19.53 -11.55
N ARG A 43 17.70 20.63 -11.43
CA ARG A 43 17.89 21.66 -10.41
C ARG A 43 16.56 21.97 -9.76
N TYR A 44 16.57 22.08 -8.43
CA TYR A 44 15.39 22.37 -7.62
C TYR A 44 15.68 23.51 -6.66
N ASN A 45 14.66 24.31 -6.37
CA ASN A 45 14.66 25.24 -5.24
C ASN A 45 13.68 24.70 -4.21
N VAL A 46 14.10 24.53 -2.98
CA VAL A 46 13.32 23.84 -1.95
C VAL A 46 13.61 24.49 -0.58
N PRO A 47 12.60 24.68 0.28
CA PRO A 47 12.82 25.09 1.66
C PRO A 47 13.52 23.98 2.45
N ALA A 48 14.19 24.32 3.55
CA ALA A 48 14.87 23.37 4.43
C ALA A 48 13.96 22.18 4.82
N SER A 49 12.69 22.45 5.11
CA SER A 49 11.69 21.41 5.45
C SER A 49 11.37 20.43 4.33
N GLY A 50 11.60 20.82 3.07
CA GLY A 50 11.36 20.00 1.88
C GLY A 50 12.56 19.16 1.41
N MET A 51 13.74 19.35 2.03
CA MET A 51 14.99 18.71 1.59
C MET A 51 14.91 17.18 1.58
N ARG A 52 14.28 16.61 2.61
CA ARG A 52 14.12 15.15 2.71
C ARG A 52 13.22 14.61 1.59
N THR A 53 12.06 15.23 1.38
CA THR A 53 11.14 14.85 0.28
C THR A 53 11.84 14.93 -1.07
N LEU A 54 12.61 16.00 -1.30
CA LEU A 54 13.40 16.13 -2.51
C LEU A 54 14.48 15.03 -2.65
N ALA A 55 15.14 14.63 -1.55
CA ALA A 55 16.12 13.55 -1.59
C ALA A 55 15.48 12.22 -2.04
N HIS A 56 14.29 11.89 -1.53
CA HIS A 56 13.54 10.71 -1.99
C HIS A 56 13.13 10.80 -3.46
N GLN A 57 12.66 11.97 -3.92
CA GLN A 57 12.34 12.19 -5.34
C GLN A 57 13.56 12.04 -6.25
N ILE A 58 14.73 12.52 -5.81
CA ILE A 58 15.98 12.32 -6.55
C ILE A 58 16.34 10.84 -6.59
N ALA A 59 16.19 10.11 -5.49
CA ALA A 59 16.42 8.68 -5.44
C ALA A 59 15.51 7.92 -6.42
N ASP A 60 14.21 8.26 -6.49
CA ASP A 60 13.27 7.69 -7.46
C ASP A 60 13.73 7.94 -8.91
N ILE A 61 14.10 9.19 -9.24
CA ILE A 61 14.58 9.54 -10.58
C ILE A 61 15.85 8.78 -10.95
N VAL A 62 16.79 8.66 -10.02
CA VAL A 62 18.04 7.93 -10.23
C VAL A 62 17.77 6.44 -10.45
N TYR A 63 16.92 5.85 -9.62
CA TYR A 63 16.54 4.45 -9.73
C TYR A 63 15.86 4.16 -11.07
N GLU A 64 14.84 4.94 -11.44
CA GLU A 64 14.13 4.79 -12.70
C GLU A 64 15.06 4.97 -13.91
N THR A 65 15.98 5.95 -13.84
CA THR A 65 16.95 6.19 -14.93
C THR A 65 17.91 5.01 -15.12
N LEU A 66 18.28 4.32 -14.05
CA LEU A 66 19.24 3.20 -14.09
C LEU A 66 18.59 1.86 -14.41
N THR A 67 17.34 1.64 -13.93
CA THR A 67 16.68 0.32 -14.00
C THR A 67 15.54 0.28 -15.01
N GLY A 68 14.97 1.42 -15.36
CA GLY A 68 13.73 1.52 -16.15
C GLY A 68 12.46 1.30 -15.33
N GLU A 69 12.58 1.00 -14.03
CA GLU A 69 11.46 0.78 -13.11
C GLU A 69 11.26 1.99 -12.22
N LYS A 70 10.01 2.31 -11.88
CA LYS A 70 9.69 3.42 -10.97
C LYS A 70 10.28 3.17 -9.58
N GLY A 71 10.91 4.20 -9.00
CA GLY A 71 11.35 4.18 -7.63
C GLY A 71 10.19 4.21 -6.64
N VAL A 72 10.45 3.73 -5.41
CA VAL A 72 9.46 3.69 -4.31
C VAL A 72 9.90 4.52 -3.09
N PHE A 73 10.97 5.30 -3.23
CA PHE A 73 11.55 6.06 -2.12
C PHE A 73 10.66 7.20 -1.63
N SER A 74 9.83 7.78 -2.52
CA SER A 74 8.85 8.83 -2.18
C SER A 74 7.51 8.26 -1.70
N THR A 75 7.36 6.94 -1.57
CA THR A 75 6.13 6.30 -1.09
C THR A 75 6.01 6.41 0.43
N ARG A 76 4.86 6.01 0.96
CA ARG A 76 4.57 6.02 2.40
C ARG A 76 4.15 4.64 2.88
N LEU A 77 4.48 4.35 4.13
CA LEU A 77 4.03 3.16 4.83
C LEU A 77 2.80 3.49 5.69
N ALA A 78 1.82 2.60 5.71
CA ALA A 78 0.76 2.58 6.71
C ALA A 78 0.93 1.32 7.56
N PHE A 79 0.97 1.49 8.87
CA PHE A 79 1.20 0.37 9.80
C PHE A 79 0.45 0.58 11.11
N VAL A 80 0.23 -0.51 11.83
CA VAL A 80 -0.41 -0.48 13.13
C VAL A 80 0.61 -0.84 14.20
N THR A 81 0.65 -0.04 15.26
CA THR A 81 1.41 -0.34 16.47
C THR A 81 0.49 -0.72 17.60
N GLU A 82 0.87 -1.75 18.38
CA GLU A 82 0.24 -2.11 19.66
C GLU A 82 1.17 -1.66 20.78
N MET A 83 0.64 -0.93 21.75
CA MET A 83 1.30 -0.58 22.98
C MET A 83 0.58 -1.22 24.16
N LYS A 84 1.32 -1.86 25.05
CA LYS A 84 0.81 -2.37 26.31
C LYS A 84 1.15 -1.38 27.43
N ASN A 85 0.14 -0.88 28.11
CA ASN A 85 0.31 -0.01 29.28
C ASN A 85 0.74 -0.80 30.52
N ALA A 86 1.22 -0.11 31.56
CA ALA A 86 1.63 -0.74 32.82
C ALA A 86 0.50 -1.48 33.54
N ASP A 87 -0.75 -1.07 33.35
CA ASP A 87 -1.97 -1.71 33.86
C ASP A 87 -2.42 -2.94 33.05
N GLY A 88 -1.66 -3.31 32.01
CA GLY A 88 -1.97 -4.44 31.12
C GLY A 88 -2.94 -4.11 29.99
N SER A 89 -3.56 -2.93 29.98
CA SER A 89 -4.42 -2.50 28.89
C SER A 89 -3.61 -2.25 27.59
N LYS A 90 -4.28 -2.43 26.44
CA LYS A 90 -3.66 -2.25 25.13
C LYS A 90 -4.19 -0.99 24.46
N ARG A 91 -3.32 -0.36 23.69
CA ARG A 91 -3.67 0.72 22.77
C ARG A 91 -3.11 0.41 21.39
N TYR A 92 -3.89 0.69 20.38
CA TYR A 92 -3.53 0.52 18.98
C TYR A 92 -3.45 1.89 18.31
N ALA A 93 -2.45 2.08 17.46
CA ALA A 93 -2.34 3.29 16.66
C ALA A 93 -2.10 2.92 15.20
N LEU A 94 -2.97 3.41 14.31
CA LEU A 94 -2.71 3.44 12.89
C LEU A 94 -1.80 4.63 12.61
N GLN A 95 -0.65 4.37 12.03
CA GLN A 95 0.38 5.36 11.73
C GLN A 95 0.74 5.34 10.26
N ILE A 96 1.21 6.47 9.77
CA ILE A 96 1.85 6.59 8.46
C ILE A 96 3.23 7.21 8.62
N SER A 97 4.18 6.79 7.78
CA SER A 97 5.53 7.32 7.75
C SER A 97 6.04 7.41 6.31
N ASP A 98 7.19 8.04 6.12
CA ASP A 98 7.95 7.90 4.88
C ASP A 98 8.36 6.44 4.66
N ALA A 99 8.74 6.06 3.44
CA ALA A 99 9.09 4.68 3.08
C ALA A 99 10.24 4.09 3.93
N ASP A 100 11.12 4.93 4.46
CA ASP A 100 12.23 4.55 5.34
C ASP A 100 11.89 4.57 6.84
N GLY A 101 10.61 4.74 7.19
CA GLY A 101 10.10 4.77 8.56
C GLY A 101 10.24 6.12 9.27
N ALA A 102 10.80 7.15 8.63
CA ALA A 102 10.91 8.47 9.24
C ALA A 102 9.55 9.21 9.25
N ASN A 103 9.49 10.27 10.07
CA ASN A 103 8.32 11.15 10.22
C ASN A 103 7.02 10.39 10.53
N PRO A 104 7.00 9.41 11.47
CA PRO A 104 5.79 8.69 11.79
C PRO A 104 4.75 9.65 12.38
N ARG A 105 3.52 9.60 11.86
CA ARG A 105 2.39 10.34 12.41
C ARG A 105 1.20 9.41 12.66
N THR A 106 0.56 9.56 13.79
CA THR A 106 -0.65 8.82 14.14
C THR A 106 -1.85 9.43 13.42
N VAL A 107 -2.61 8.60 12.71
CA VAL A 107 -3.84 8.98 12.02
C VAL A 107 -5.09 8.51 12.75
N LEU A 108 -4.96 7.45 13.57
CA LEU A 108 -6.03 6.96 14.44
C LEU A 108 -5.43 6.30 15.69
N GLN A 109 -6.06 6.52 16.84
CA GLN A 109 -5.80 5.77 18.07
C GLN A 109 -7.07 5.06 18.53
N SER A 110 -6.94 3.82 19.00
CA SER A 110 -8.05 3.01 19.52
C SER A 110 -7.62 2.17 20.72
N ARG A 111 -8.58 1.83 21.57
CA ARG A 111 -8.41 0.79 22.59
C ARG A 111 -8.72 -0.61 22.06
N GLN A 112 -9.31 -0.68 20.90
CA GLN A 112 -9.64 -1.91 20.19
C GLN A 112 -8.67 -2.12 19.02
N PRO A 113 -8.47 -3.36 18.57
CA PRO A 113 -7.57 -3.65 17.45
C PRO A 113 -7.90 -2.85 16.19
N ILE A 114 -6.85 -2.46 15.50
CA ILE A 114 -6.89 -1.91 14.13
C ILE A 114 -6.11 -2.90 13.27
N MET A 115 -6.63 -3.27 12.08
CA MET A 115 -6.02 -4.29 11.25
C MET A 115 -6.12 -3.93 9.76
N SER A 116 -5.29 -4.56 8.96
CA SER A 116 -5.34 -4.56 7.50
C SER A 116 -5.46 -3.15 6.88
N PRO A 117 -4.55 -2.21 7.21
CA PRO A 117 -4.53 -0.93 6.52
C PRO A 117 -4.22 -1.13 5.03
N SER A 118 -4.94 -0.41 4.18
CA SER A 118 -4.78 -0.47 2.72
C SER A 118 -4.86 0.94 2.13
N TRP A 119 -3.85 1.31 1.34
CA TRP A 119 -3.78 2.59 0.66
C TRP A 119 -4.70 2.65 -0.55
N ALA A 120 -5.43 3.75 -0.68
CA ALA A 120 -6.08 4.08 -1.94
C ALA A 120 -5.04 4.59 -2.96
N PRO A 121 -5.29 4.40 -4.26
CA PRO A 121 -4.36 4.85 -5.30
C PRO A 121 -4.23 6.39 -5.42
N ASP A 122 -5.03 7.16 -4.69
CA ASP A 122 -4.94 8.63 -4.62
C ASP A 122 -3.99 9.14 -3.53
N ASP A 123 -3.34 8.23 -2.79
CA ASP A 123 -2.43 8.55 -1.68
C ASP A 123 -3.03 9.42 -0.56
N ASN A 124 -4.35 9.62 -0.54
CA ASN A 124 -5.04 10.46 0.45
C ASN A 124 -6.06 9.67 1.30
N ARG A 125 -6.44 8.47 0.89
CA ARG A 125 -7.40 7.64 1.62
C ARG A 125 -6.77 6.35 2.10
N LEU A 126 -7.13 5.93 3.32
CA LEU A 126 -6.82 4.61 3.89
C LEU A 126 -8.11 3.86 4.18
N ALA A 127 -8.17 2.60 3.79
CA ALA A 127 -9.14 1.64 4.31
C ALA A 127 -8.48 0.81 5.40
N TYR A 128 -9.21 0.48 6.45
CA TYR A 128 -8.73 -0.38 7.55
C TYR A 128 -9.90 -1.01 8.29
N VAL A 129 -9.60 -2.05 9.06
CA VAL A 129 -10.56 -2.71 9.95
C VAL A 129 -10.40 -2.18 11.37
N THR A 130 -11.50 -1.95 12.07
CA THR A 130 -11.50 -1.62 13.49
C THR A 130 -12.60 -2.38 14.24
N PHE A 131 -12.42 -2.53 15.55
CA PHE A 131 -13.35 -3.21 16.46
C PHE A 131 -13.97 -2.25 17.48
N GLU A 132 -13.97 -0.95 17.23
CA GLU A 132 -14.45 0.09 18.15
C GLU A 132 -15.89 -0.16 18.64
N ASN A 133 -16.74 -0.75 17.80
CA ASN A 133 -18.13 -1.06 18.11
C ASN A 133 -18.36 -2.53 18.51
N ALA A 134 -17.36 -3.20 19.10
CA ALA A 134 -17.37 -4.60 19.51
C ALA A 134 -17.61 -5.61 18.37
N LYS A 135 -17.47 -5.19 17.12
CA LYS A 135 -17.53 -6.01 15.91
C LYS A 135 -16.53 -5.48 14.88
N SER A 136 -16.12 -6.32 13.94
CA SER A 136 -15.25 -5.86 12.85
C SER A 136 -16.04 -4.96 11.91
N GLU A 137 -15.50 -3.80 11.60
CA GLU A 137 -16.04 -2.85 10.63
C GLU A 137 -14.91 -2.32 9.76
N ILE A 138 -15.20 -2.09 8.48
CA ILE A 138 -14.25 -1.47 7.56
C ILE A 138 -14.57 0.02 7.47
N PHE A 139 -13.56 0.83 7.74
CA PHE A 139 -13.61 2.29 7.60
C PHE A 139 -12.75 2.73 6.42
N VAL A 140 -13.17 3.80 5.78
CA VAL A 140 -12.36 4.62 4.89
C VAL A 140 -12.12 5.96 5.58
N GLN A 141 -10.87 6.37 5.66
CA GLN A 141 -10.45 7.65 6.23
C GLN A 141 -9.71 8.49 5.20
N GLU A 142 -10.11 9.74 5.07
CA GLU A 142 -9.41 10.75 4.29
C GLU A 142 -8.35 11.40 5.16
N LEU A 143 -7.09 11.36 4.73
CA LEU A 143 -5.95 11.81 5.52
C LEU A 143 -5.81 13.32 5.61
N SER A 144 -6.22 14.04 4.56
CA SER A 144 -6.18 15.50 4.50
C SER A 144 -7.15 16.18 5.48
N THR A 145 -8.31 15.57 5.70
CA THR A 145 -9.37 16.12 6.56
C THR A 145 -9.54 15.37 7.88
N GLY A 146 -9.01 14.14 7.97
CA GLY A 146 -9.24 13.23 9.09
C GLY A 146 -10.65 12.61 9.11
N LYS A 147 -11.51 12.90 8.12
CA LYS A 147 -12.89 12.39 8.06
C LYS A 147 -12.89 10.89 7.85
N ARG A 148 -13.68 10.17 8.65
CA ARG A 148 -13.85 8.70 8.62
C ARG A 148 -15.29 8.34 8.28
N GLN A 149 -15.45 7.26 7.53
CA GLN A 149 -16.76 6.68 7.22
C GLN A 149 -16.70 5.16 7.34
N SER A 150 -17.63 4.55 8.07
CA SER A 150 -17.86 3.10 8.03
C SER A 150 -18.50 2.75 6.69
N VAL A 151 -17.81 1.90 5.91
CA VAL A 151 -18.25 1.48 4.57
C VAL A 151 -18.73 0.04 4.55
N ALA A 152 -18.33 -0.79 5.52
CA ALA A 152 -18.84 -2.16 5.69
C ALA A 152 -18.93 -2.49 7.19
N SER A 153 -20.14 -2.86 7.61
CA SER A 153 -20.49 -3.17 9.00
C SER A 153 -21.55 -4.27 9.02
N PHE A 154 -21.33 -5.32 8.22
CA PHE A 154 -22.26 -6.45 8.08
C PHE A 154 -22.13 -7.42 9.24
N ARG A 155 -23.12 -8.31 9.38
CA ARG A 155 -23.08 -9.39 10.36
C ARG A 155 -21.89 -10.31 10.06
N GLY A 156 -21.18 -10.74 11.12
CA GLY A 156 -20.00 -11.60 11.03
C GLY A 156 -18.72 -10.82 10.70
N LEU A 157 -17.80 -11.46 10.01
CA LEU A 157 -16.51 -10.90 9.66
C LEU A 157 -16.64 -9.81 8.59
N ASN A 158 -15.96 -8.69 8.81
CA ASN A 158 -15.70 -7.63 7.84
C ASN A 158 -14.18 -7.37 7.87
N SER A 159 -13.44 -7.75 6.84
CA SER A 159 -11.97 -7.70 6.88
C SER A 159 -11.31 -7.54 5.51
N ALA A 160 -9.98 -7.39 5.53
CA ALA A 160 -9.08 -7.40 4.38
C ALA A 160 -9.55 -6.50 3.22
N PRO A 161 -9.75 -5.18 3.46
CA PRO A 161 -10.11 -4.28 2.38
C PRO A 161 -8.93 -4.08 1.42
N ALA A 162 -9.21 -4.11 0.12
CA ALA A 162 -8.25 -3.82 -0.94
C ALA A 162 -8.88 -2.89 -1.98
N TRP A 163 -8.19 -1.81 -2.33
CA TRP A 163 -8.68 -0.82 -3.28
C TRP A 163 -8.57 -1.31 -4.72
N SER A 164 -9.60 -1.00 -5.52
CA SER A 164 -9.49 -1.10 -6.97
C SER A 164 -8.51 -0.04 -7.51
N PRO A 165 -7.83 -0.30 -8.65
CA PRO A 165 -6.84 0.64 -9.22
C PRO A 165 -7.40 2.04 -9.53
N ASP A 166 -8.70 2.16 -9.77
CA ASP A 166 -9.39 3.44 -9.99
C ASP A 166 -9.85 4.14 -8.69
N GLY A 167 -9.65 3.50 -7.53
CA GLY A 167 -10.02 4.04 -6.21
C GLY A 167 -11.53 4.17 -5.96
N LYS A 168 -12.37 3.53 -6.77
CA LYS A 168 -13.84 3.63 -6.65
C LYS A 168 -14.48 2.47 -5.91
N LYS A 169 -13.79 1.33 -5.81
CA LYS A 169 -14.30 0.10 -5.22
C LYS A 169 -13.33 -0.45 -4.17
N LEU A 170 -13.86 -1.25 -3.26
CA LEU A 170 -13.10 -2.10 -2.36
C LEU A 170 -13.46 -3.56 -2.59
N ALA A 171 -12.47 -4.42 -2.76
CA ALA A 171 -12.64 -5.84 -2.49
C ALA A 171 -12.55 -6.04 -0.98
N VAL A 172 -13.47 -6.81 -0.41
CA VAL A 172 -13.58 -7.03 1.04
C VAL A 172 -13.93 -8.48 1.33
N THR A 173 -13.45 -9.00 2.45
CA THR A 173 -13.84 -10.31 2.95
C THR A 173 -15.01 -10.16 3.91
N LEU A 174 -16.14 -10.79 3.61
CA LEU A 174 -17.33 -10.79 4.46
C LEU A 174 -17.85 -12.20 4.71
N SER A 175 -18.27 -12.49 5.96
CA SER A 175 -18.91 -13.79 6.30
C SER A 175 -20.41 -13.67 6.53
N LYS A 176 -21.06 -12.63 6.02
CA LYS A 176 -22.48 -12.33 6.27
C LYS A 176 -23.45 -13.42 5.79
N ASN A 177 -23.02 -14.29 4.88
CA ASN A 177 -23.81 -15.39 4.32
C ASN A 177 -23.33 -16.77 4.82
N GLY A 178 -22.58 -16.82 5.93
CA GLY A 178 -22.13 -18.07 6.58
C GLY A 178 -20.61 -18.17 6.67
N ASN A 179 -19.91 -18.36 5.56
CA ASN A 179 -18.44 -18.40 5.51
C ASN A 179 -17.83 -17.15 4.88
N PRO A 180 -16.54 -16.91 5.10
CA PRO A 180 -15.80 -15.79 4.49
C PRO A 180 -15.73 -15.94 2.96
N GLU A 181 -16.13 -14.89 2.26
CA GLU A 181 -16.16 -14.80 0.81
C GLU A 181 -15.70 -13.41 0.37
N ILE A 182 -15.26 -13.30 -0.88
CA ILE A 182 -14.88 -12.01 -1.46
C ILE A 182 -16.11 -11.30 -2.01
N TYR A 183 -16.24 -10.04 -1.65
CA TYR A 183 -17.23 -9.11 -2.16
C TYR A 183 -16.56 -7.88 -2.75
N VAL A 184 -17.21 -7.25 -3.71
CA VAL A 184 -16.84 -5.93 -4.24
C VAL A 184 -17.89 -4.92 -3.77
N LEU A 185 -17.41 -3.89 -3.09
CA LEU A 185 -18.21 -2.76 -2.60
C LEU A 185 -17.90 -1.53 -3.45
N GLU A 186 -18.89 -0.98 -4.11
CA GLU A 186 -18.80 0.31 -4.80
C GLU A 186 -19.03 1.44 -3.80
N LEU A 187 -18.03 2.32 -3.63
CA LEU A 187 -18.05 3.31 -2.55
C LEU A 187 -19.05 4.44 -2.76
N SER A 188 -19.35 4.80 -4.01
CA SER A 188 -20.28 5.89 -4.33
C SER A 188 -21.73 5.53 -4.10
N SER A 189 -22.12 4.29 -4.43
CA SER A 189 -23.50 3.80 -4.36
C SER A 189 -23.78 2.94 -3.13
N GLY A 190 -22.73 2.40 -2.49
CA GLY A 190 -22.84 1.37 -1.46
C GLY A 190 -23.27 0.01 -2.01
N LYS A 191 -23.30 -0.18 -3.33
CA LYS A 191 -23.66 -1.44 -3.96
C LYS A 191 -22.62 -2.51 -3.61
N LEU A 192 -23.10 -3.63 -3.09
CA LEU A 192 -22.28 -4.79 -2.70
C LEU A 192 -22.59 -5.97 -3.63
N SER A 193 -21.57 -6.49 -4.29
CA SER A 193 -21.66 -7.66 -5.18
C SER A 193 -20.79 -8.79 -4.62
N ARG A 194 -21.34 -10.00 -4.51
CA ARG A 194 -20.59 -11.19 -4.09
C ARG A 194 -19.83 -11.73 -5.30
N VAL A 195 -18.51 -11.92 -5.13
CA VAL A 195 -17.61 -12.37 -6.21
C VAL A 195 -17.36 -13.87 -6.13
N THR A 196 -17.14 -14.40 -4.91
CA THR A 196 -16.93 -15.84 -4.72
C THR A 196 -18.14 -16.50 -4.06
N HIS A 197 -18.36 -17.78 -4.39
CA HIS A 197 -19.51 -18.57 -3.97
C HIS A 197 -19.09 -19.98 -3.60
N ASN A 198 -18.38 -20.17 -2.48
CA ASN A 198 -17.99 -21.47 -2.01
C ASN A 198 -18.34 -21.63 -0.53
N SER A 199 -19.40 -22.38 -0.24
CA SER A 199 -19.91 -22.54 1.12
C SER A 199 -19.01 -23.35 2.07
N GLN A 200 -17.95 -23.98 1.54
CA GLN A 200 -17.06 -24.86 2.30
C GLN A 200 -15.62 -24.34 2.38
N ALA A 201 -15.31 -23.24 1.70
CA ALA A 201 -13.97 -22.68 1.66
C ALA A 201 -13.94 -21.27 2.28
N ILE A 202 -12.81 -20.93 2.84
CA ILE A 202 -12.49 -19.57 3.30
C ILE A 202 -11.83 -18.84 2.14
N ASP A 203 -12.49 -17.81 1.63
CA ASP A 203 -11.95 -16.90 0.62
C ASP A 203 -11.64 -15.56 1.28
N THR A 204 -10.38 -15.12 1.26
CA THR A 204 -9.91 -13.93 1.99
C THR A 204 -8.72 -13.26 1.29
N GLU A 205 -8.29 -12.11 1.83
CA GLU A 205 -7.06 -11.40 1.41
C GLU A 205 -7.04 -11.12 -0.09
N ALA A 206 -8.12 -10.50 -0.57
CA ALA A 206 -8.24 -10.11 -1.96
C ALA A 206 -7.28 -8.98 -2.32
N VAL A 207 -6.69 -9.04 -3.52
CA VAL A 207 -5.94 -7.94 -4.14
C VAL A 207 -6.38 -7.78 -5.59
N TRP A 208 -6.52 -6.54 -6.04
CA TRP A 208 -6.90 -6.24 -7.42
C TRP A 208 -5.71 -6.36 -8.37
N MET A 209 -5.94 -6.95 -9.52
CA MET A 209 -5.02 -6.85 -10.64
C MET A 209 -4.98 -5.41 -11.17
N PRO A 210 -3.83 -4.93 -11.71
CA PRO A 210 -3.70 -3.57 -12.26
C PRO A 210 -4.70 -3.24 -13.37
N ASN A 211 -5.23 -4.27 -14.06
CA ASN A 211 -6.25 -4.11 -15.08
C ASN A 211 -7.64 -3.73 -14.53
N GLY A 212 -7.85 -3.79 -13.19
CA GLY A 212 -9.12 -3.48 -12.54
C GLY A 212 -10.28 -4.44 -12.86
N ARG A 213 -10.00 -5.58 -13.49
CA ARG A 213 -11.01 -6.57 -13.91
C ARG A 213 -10.93 -7.88 -13.16
N GLU A 214 -9.78 -8.21 -12.61
CA GLU A 214 -9.51 -9.45 -11.93
C GLU A 214 -9.04 -9.21 -10.51
N ILE A 215 -9.31 -10.18 -9.65
CA ILE A 215 -8.96 -10.19 -8.22
C ILE A 215 -8.20 -11.49 -7.94
N LEU A 216 -7.05 -11.36 -7.28
CA LEU A 216 -6.38 -12.49 -6.64
C LEU A 216 -6.86 -12.60 -5.21
N PHE A 217 -6.93 -13.81 -4.68
CA PHE A 217 -7.35 -14.06 -3.31
C PHE A 217 -6.80 -15.37 -2.77
N THR A 218 -6.71 -15.47 -1.46
CA THR A 218 -6.37 -16.71 -0.76
C THR A 218 -7.61 -17.57 -0.59
N SER A 219 -7.52 -18.86 -0.90
CA SER A 219 -8.61 -19.83 -0.69
C SER A 219 -8.10 -21.21 -0.32
N ASP A 220 -8.78 -21.86 0.62
CA ASP A 220 -8.51 -23.25 1.02
C ASP A 220 -9.39 -24.29 0.30
N ARG A 221 -10.10 -23.89 -0.77
CA ARG A 221 -11.02 -24.75 -1.57
C ARG A 221 -10.37 -26.02 -2.14
N GLY A 222 -9.06 -26.03 -2.27
CA GLY A 222 -8.26 -27.20 -2.67
C GLY A 222 -7.72 -27.99 -1.48
N GLY A 223 -8.21 -27.77 -0.26
CA GLY A 223 -7.80 -28.42 0.98
C GLY A 223 -6.75 -27.67 1.79
N ARG A 224 -5.95 -26.81 1.17
CA ARG A 224 -4.95 -25.93 1.82
C ARG A 224 -4.95 -24.56 1.16
N PRO A 225 -4.58 -23.50 1.90
CA PRO A 225 -4.54 -22.14 1.35
C PRO A 225 -3.62 -22.03 0.13
N GLN A 226 -4.17 -21.51 -0.94
CA GLN A 226 -3.51 -21.24 -2.21
C GLN A 226 -4.05 -19.95 -2.81
N ILE A 227 -3.31 -19.38 -3.75
CA ILE A 227 -3.74 -18.19 -4.47
C ILE A 227 -4.60 -18.59 -5.65
N TYR A 228 -5.75 -17.94 -5.74
CA TYR A 228 -6.70 -18.07 -6.84
C TYR A 228 -6.95 -16.72 -7.49
N LYS A 229 -7.41 -16.76 -8.72
CA LYS A 229 -7.82 -15.61 -9.52
C LYS A 229 -9.29 -15.75 -9.90
N VAL A 230 -10.01 -14.64 -9.92
CA VAL A 230 -11.41 -14.56 -10.36
C VAL A 230 -11.67 -13.21 -11.02
N ASN A 231 -12.65 -13.14 -11.94
CA ASN A 231 -13.13 -11.85 -12.45
C ASN A 231 -13.86 -11.08 -11.32
N ALA A 232 -13.69 -9.76 -11.27
CA ALA A 232 -14.30 -8.92 -10.24
C ALA A 232 -15.85 -8.93 -10.28
N ASP A 233 -16.43 -9.28 -11.42
CA ASP A 233 -17.87 -9.46 -11.58
C ASP A 233 -18.35 -10.87 -11.20
N GLY A 234 -17.43 -11.75 -10.75
CA GLY A 234 -17.69 -13.13 -10.37
C GLY A 234 -17.36 -14.12 -11.48
N GLY A 235 -17.71 -15.39 -11.24
CA GLY A 235 -17.45 -16.48 -12.17
C GLY A 235 -16.57 -17.60 -11.59
N ARG A 236 -15.92 -18.37 -12.45
CA ARG A 236 -15.08 -19.50 -12.04
C ARG A 236 -13.73 -18.99 -11.53
N ALA A 237 -13.36 -19.41 -10.32
CA ALA A 237 -12.02 -19.16 -9.78
C ALA A 237 -11.00 -20.14 -10.38
N GLU A 238 -9.82 -19.62 -10.72
CA GLU A 238 -8.68 -20.35 -11.26
C GLU A 238 -7.54 -20.35 -10.24
N ARG A 239 -6.97 -21.53 -9.95
CA ARG A 239 -5.80 -21.65 -9.05
C ARG A 239 -4.53 -21.19 -9.78
N LEU A 240 -3.71 -20.38 -9.11
CA LEU A 240 -2.45 -19.88 -9.64
C LEU A 240 -1.21 -20.52 -9.02
N THR A 241 -1.28 -20.93 -7.74
CA THR A 241 -0.13 -21.52 -7.05
C THR A 241 -0.30 -23.03 -6.91
N PHE A 242 0.74 -23.79 -7.30
CA PHE A 242 0.73 -25.26 -7.29
C PHE A 242 1.86 -25.83 -6.43
N GLU A 243 2.88 -25.04 -6.17
CA GLU A 243 4.04 -25.39 -5.36
C GLU A 243 3.81 -24.99 -3.90
N GLY A 244 4.33 -25.81 -2.97
CA GLY A 244 4.17 -25.56 -1.54
C GLY A 244 2.80 -25.93 -0.97
N ASN A 245 2.74 -25.97 0.36
CA ASN A 245 1.54 -26.40 1.09
C ASN A 245 0.69 -25.23 1.61
N TYR A 246 1.21 -24.02 1.56
CA TYR A 246 0.57 -22.82 2.08
C TYR A 246 1.04 -21.60 1.27
N ASN A 247 0.14 -21.03 0.50
CA ASN A 247 0.35 -19.78 -0.22
C ASN A 247 -0.83 -18.85 0.10
N ALA A 248 -0.54 -17.69 0.68
CA ALA A 248 -1.53 -16.73 1.15
C ALA A 248 -1.02 -15.29 0.97
N SER A 249 -1.91 -14.31 1.10
CA SER A 249 -1.58 -12.88 1.09
C SER A 249 -0.79 -12.46 -0.14
N ALA A 250 -1.34 -12.75 -1.33
CA ALA A 250 -0.73 -12.32 -2.58
C ALA A 250 -0.62 -10.81 -2.64
N ASP A 251 0.46 -10.32 -3.23
CA ASP A 251 0.60 -8.92 -3.64
C ASP A 251 1.08 -8.85 -5.09
N ILE A 252 0.89 -7.71 -5.72
CA ILE A 252 1.15 -7.53 -7.15
C ILE A 252 2.13 -6.37 -7.31
N SER A 253 3.26 -6.65 -7.93
CA SER A 253 4.20 -5.62 -8.37
C SER A 253 3.57 -4.76 -9.46
N PRO A 254 3.83 -3.46 -9.44
CA PRO A 254 3.41 -2.53 -10.48
C PRO A 254 3.86 -2.94 -11.88
#